data_524057adb9b67ecc20f93c55f8d77395
#
_entry.id   524057adb9b67ecc20f93c55f8d77395
#
_cell.length_a   1.000
_cell.length_b   1.000
_cell.length_c   1.000
_cell.angle_alpha   90.00
_cell.angle_beta   90.00
_cell.angle_gamma   90.00
#
_symmetry.space_group_name_H-M   'P 1'
#
loop_
_entity.id
_entity.type
_entity.pdbx_description
1 polymer ?
#
loop_
_entity_poly.entity_id
_entity_poly.type
_entity_poly.pdbx_seq_one_letter_code
_entity_poly.pdbx_strand_id
1 'polypeptide(L)'
;MDSSRRALFLSLLSMLATAGTASRTQAASAAAIDDEVDGALRRFYRHVHGSHELVAKATGVLVFPRIIKAGMGIGGEYGEGALRIHGRTVAYFNTISASFGFQLGAQARSVVILFMTHDALDHFRSTEGWKVGVDGSVAVITVGVGGSIDTDKITSPIVGFIFDGKGLMYNLTLEGSKISQIYR
;
A
#
# COMPACT_ATOMS: atom_id res chain seq x y z
N MET A 1 -42.54 53.86 1.83
CA MET A 1 -42.06 52.74 2.62
C MET A 1 -42.08 51.52 1.71
N ASP A 2 -41.18 51.32 1.12
CA ASP A 2 -39.86 51.00 0.67
C ASP A 2 -39.82 49.59 0.05
N SER A 3 -40.09 49.62 -1.27
CA SER A 3 -39.92 48.46 -2.14
C SER A 3 -38.44 48.02 -2.29
N SER A 4 -37.50 48.84 -1.79
CA SER A 4 -36.06 48.59 -1.89
C SER A 4 -35.50 47.60 -0.86
N ARG A 5 -36.25 47.32 0.21
CA ARG A 5 -35.81 46.36 1.27
C ARG A 5 -36.22 44.92 1.02
N ARG A 6 -37.10 44.66 0.06
CA ARG A 6 -37.53 43.31 -0.31
C ARG A 6 -36.64 42.67 -1.37
N ALA A 7 -35.89 43.44 -2.13
CA ALA A 7 -34.97 42.93 -3.15
C ALA A 7 -33.63 42.44 -2.59
N LEU A 8 -33.23 42.86 -1.37
CA LEU A 8 -31.97 42.47 -0.77
C LEU A 8 -32.03 41.12 -0.03
N PHE A 9 -33.22 40.62 0.30
CA PHE A 9 -33.35 39.32 1.00
C PHE A 9 -33.53 38.12 0.05
N LEU A 10 -33.80 38.38 -1.22
CA LEU A 10 -33.95 37.31 -2.22
C LEU A 10 -32.66 36.97 -2.98
N SER A 11 -31.60 37.77 -2.86
CA SER A 11 -30.30 37.52 -3.50
C SER A 11 -29.28 36.78 -2.62
N LEU A 12 -29.60 36.56 -1.33
CA LEU A 12 -28.68 35.86 -0.40
C LEU A 12 -28.99 34.36 -0.23
N LEU A 13 -30.06 33.86 -0.87
CA LEU A 13 -30.45 32.45 -0.70
C LEU A 13 -30.14 31.55 -1.93
N SER A 14 -29.51 32.11 -2.96
CA SER A 14 -29.16 31.35 -4.18
C SER A 14 -27.68 30.99 -4.29
N MET A 15 -26.89 31.15 -3.23
CA MET A 15 -25.43 30.88 -3.28
C MET A 15 -24.97 29.78 -2.34
N LEU A 16 -25.84 28.84 -1.96
CA LEU A 16 -25.47 27.73 -1.11
C LEU A 16 -25.96 26.36 -1.64
N ALA A 17 -25.86 26.17 -2.95
CA ALA A 17 -26.11 24.88 -3.58
C ALA A 17 -24.96 24.49 -4.53
N THR A 18 -23.72 24.78 -4.16
CA THR A 18 -22.61 23.96 -4.68
C THR A 18 -22.59 22.69 -3.84
N ALA A 19 -23.46 21.74 -4.22
CA ALA A 19 -23.38 20.37 -3.78
C ALA A 19 -21.94 19.91 -4.00
N GLY A 20 -21.21 19.75 -2.91
CA GLY A 20 -19.93 19.08 -2.92
C GLY A 20 -20.15 17.74 -3.61
N THR A 21 -19.63 17.59 -4.82
CA THR A 21 -19.44 16.29 -5.42
C THR A 21 -18.46 15.59 -4.51
N ALA A 22 -19.00 14.84 -3.53
CA ALA A 22 -18.23 13.86 -2.78
C ALA A 22 -17.63 12.97 -3.86
N SER A 23 -16.33 13.17 -4.15
CA SER A 23 -15.56 12.24 -4.96
C SER A 23 -15.70 10.89 -4.25
N ARG A 24 -16.60 10.04 -4.75
CA ARG A 24 -16.65 8.65 -4.35
C ARG A 24 -15.26 8.12 -4.68
N THR A 25 -14.46 7.88 -3.67
CA THR A 25 -13.22 7.12 -3.81
C THR A 25 -13.67 5.74 -4.27
N GLN A 26 -13.73 5.56 -5.58
CA GLN A 26 -14.12 4.29 -6.17
C GLN A 26 -12.94 3.35 -5.89
N ALA A 27 -13.21 2.28 -5.18
CA ALA A 27 -12.25 1.21 -4.96
C ALA A 27 -11.70 0.77 -6.33
N ALA A 28 -10.38 0.58 -6.43
CA ALA A 28 -9.77 0.17 -7.70
C ALA A 28 -10.36 -1.16 -8.16
N SER A 29 -10.58 -1.30 -9.46
CA SER A 29 -11.02 -2.58 -10.03
C SER A 29 -9.92 -3.63 -9.93
N ALA A 30 -10.29 -4.91 -9.96
CA ALA A 30 -9.33 -6.03 -10.04
C ALA A 30 -8.27 -5.81 -11.12
N ALA A 31 -8.71 -5.45 -12.33
CA ALA A 31 -7.80 -5.21 -13.45
C ALA A 31 -6.85 -4.02 -13.20
N ALA A 32 -7.34 -2.93 -12.59
CA ALA A 32 -6.49 -1.79 -12.27
C ALA A 32 -5.43 -2.15 -11.23
N ILE A 33 -5.79 -2.95 -10.21
CA ILE A 33 -4.81 -3.43 -9.22
C ILE A 33 -3.78 -4.33 -9.90
N ASP A 34 -4.19 -5.24 -10.78
CA ASP A 34 -3.28 -6.13 -11.50
C ASP A 34 -2.29 -5.37 -12.38
N ASP A 35 -2.75 -4.35 -13.12
CA ASP A 35 -1.90 -3.50 -13.95
C ASP A 35 -0.86 -2.75 -13.12
N GLU A 36 -1.28 -2.19 -11.97
CA GLU A 36 -0.37 -1.51 -11.05
C GLU A 36 0.64 -2.48 -10.41
N VAL A 37 0.21 -3.70 -10.05
CA VAL A 37 1.06 -4.78 -9.52
C VAL A 37 2.12 -5.19 -10.54
N ASP A 38 1.74 -5.36 -11.81
CA ASP A 38 2.69 -5.65 -12.89
C ASP A 38 3.71 -4.52 -13.08
N GLY A 39 3.23 -3.29 -13.01
CA GLY A 39 4.08 -2.10 -13.04
C GLY A 39 5.09 -2.09 -11.88
N ALA A 40 4.64 -2.40 -10.66
CA ALA A 40 5.49 -2.46 -9.47
C ALA A 40 6.53 -3.59 -9.57
N LEU A 41 6.14 -4.78 -10.00
CA LEU A 41 7.07 -5.90 -10.21
C LEU A 41 8.14 -5.58 -11.25
N ARG A 42 7.77 -4.95 -12.37
CA ARG A 42 8.77 -4.48 -13.37
C ARG A 42 9.76 -3.49 -12.75
N ARG A 43 9.32 -2.59 -11.88
CA ARG A 43 10.22 -1.65 -11.17
C ARG A 43 11.08 -2.39 -10.16
N PHE A 44 10.51 -3.32 -9.39
CA PHE A 44 11.22 -4.16 -8.44
C PHE A 44 12.39 -4.91 -9.11
N TYR A 45 12.13 -5.56 -10.23
CA TYR A 45 13.15 -6.26 -11.00
C TYR A 45 14.27 -5.35 -11.52
N ARG A 46 13.98 -4.10 -11.82
CA ARG A 46 15.01 -3.13 -12.25
C ARG A 46 15.84 -2.57 -11.11
N HIS A 47 15.23 -2.38 -9.94
CA HIS A 47 15.88 -1.72 -8.80
C HIS A 47 16.59 -2.68 -7.88
N VAL A 48 16.17 -3.94 -7.83
CA VAL A 48 16.68 -4.94 -6.89
C VAL A 48 17.40 -6.05 -7.63
N HIS A 49 18.74 -6.07 -7.51
CA HIS A 49 19.56 -7.12 -8.11
C HIS A 49 19.23 -8.47 -7.48
N GLY A 50 19.09 -9.53 -8.29
CA GLY A 50 18.73 -10.87 -7.79
C GLY A 50 17.21 -11.06 -7.49
N SER A 51 16.39 -10.02 -7.67
CA SER A 51 14.94 -10.10 -7.37
C SER A 51 14.19 -11.12 -8.23
N HIS A 52 14.60 -11.35 -9.48
CA HIS A 52 14.01 -12.39 -10.32
C HIS A 52 14.17 -13.78 -9.72
N GLU A 53 15.37 -14.08 -9.20
CA GLU A 53 15.65 -15.35 -8.56
C GLU A 53 14.89 -15.52 -7.26
N LEU A 54 14.81 -14.47 -6.43
CA LEU A 54 14.02 -14.47 -5.20
C LEU A 54 12.53 -14.71 -5.46
N VAL A 55 11.96 -14.01 -6.43
CA VAL A 55 10.55 -14.18 -6.82
C VAL A 55 10.32 -15.60 -7.36
N ALA A 56 11.25 -16.15 -8.14
CA ALA A 56 11.15 -17.52 -8.65
C ALA A 56 11.21 -18.59 -7.55
N LYS A 57 11.95 -18.33 -6.45
CA LYS A 57 12.03 -19.21 -5.28
C LYS A 57 10.84 -19.06 -4.32
N ALA A 58 10.12 -17.95 -4.37
CA ALA A 58 9.02 -17.67 -3.47
C ALA A 58 7.78 -18.53 -3.78
N THR A 59 7.12 -19.05 -2.76
CA THR A 59 5.86 -19.79 -2.87
C THR A 59 4.67 -18.85 -3.12
N GLY A 60 4.77 -17.58 -2.67
CA GLY A 60 3.79 -16.54 -2.91
C GLY A 60 4.43 -15.16 -2.88
N VAL A 61 3.86 -14.23 -3.63
CA VAL A 61 4.34 -12.85 -3.79
C VAL A 61 3.17 -11.90 -3.59
N LEU A 62 3.17 -11.17 -2.48
CA LEU A 62 2.18 -10.13 -2.19
C LEU A 62 2.78 -8.78 -2.56
N VAL A 63 2.10 -8.05 -3.43
CA VAL A 63 2.57 -6.77 -3.97
C VAL A 63 1.59 -5.68 -3.64
N PHE A 64 2.06 -4.64 -2.98
CA PHE A 64 1.36 -3.36 -2.83
C PHE A 64 2.07 -2.33 -3.72
N PRO A 65 1.52 -2.03 -4.91
CA PRO A 65 2.16 -1.14 -5.88
C PRO A 65 2.29 0.28 -5.37
N ARG A 66 1.39 0.68 -4.47
CA ARG A 66 1.39 1.99 -3.84
C ARG A 66 0.77 1.93 -2.46
N ILE A 67 1.56 2.23 -1.44
CA ILE A 67 1.08 2.53 -0.09
C ILE A 67 1.23 4.02 0.13
N ILE A 68 0.13 4.71 0.42
CA ILE A 68 0.10 6.14 0.69
C ILE A 68 0.06 6.34 2.20
N LYS A 69 0.98 7.15 2.70
CA LYS A 69 1.00 7.65 4.08
C LYS A 69 0.61 9.11 4.07
N ALA A 70 -0.42 9.47 4.83
CA ALA A 70 -0.86 10.85 4.96
C ALA A 70 -1.22 11.16 6.42
N GLY A 71 -0.94 12.39 6.85
CA GLY A 71 -1.29 12.87 8.19
C GLY A 71 -0.49 14.09 8.62
N MET A 72 -0.98 14.70 9.71
CA MET A 72 -0.33 15.80 10.44
C MET A 72 -0.33 15.43 11.92
N GLY A 73 0.84 15.04 12.46
CA GLY A 73 0.97 14.56 13.85
C GLY A 73 0.44 13.15 14.09
N ILE A 74 -0.78 12.87 13.67
CA ILE A 74 -1.37 11.53 13.58
C ILE A 74 -1.69 11.27 12.12
N GLY A 75 -1.31 10.11 11.61
CA GLY A 75 -1.51 9.74 10.23
C GLY A 75 -1.90 8.28 10.07
N GLY A 76 -2.26 7.93 8.85
CA GLY A 76 -2.55 6.56 8.46
C GLY A 76 -1.83 6.21 7.17
N GLU A 77 -1.65 4.92 6.97
CA GLU A 77 -1.18 4.36 5.71
C GLU A 77 -2.26 3.46 5.14
N TYR A 78 -2.41 3.53 3.83
CA TYR A 78 -3.34 2.69 3.08
C TYR A 78 -2.74 2.31 1.73
N GLY A 79 -2.95 1.06 1.33
CA GLY A 79 -2.62 0.57 0.01
C GLY A 79 -3.43 -0.66 -0.34
N GLU A 80 -3.69 -0.84 -1.64
CA GLU A 80 -4.29 -2.06 -2.19
C GLU A 80 -3.24 -2.81 -3.01
N GLY A 81 -3.38 -4.14 -3.08
CA GLY A 81 -2.44 -4.99 -3.78
C GLY A 81 -3.00 -6.38 -4.04
N ALA A 82 -2.15 -7.23 -4.62
CA ALA A 82 -2.54 -8.58 -4.99
C ALA A 82 -1.49 -9.62 -4.52
N LEU A 83 -2.01 -10.77 -4.10
CA LEU A 83 -1.20 -11.97 -3.87
C LEU A 83 -1.11 -12.77 -5.17
N ARG A 84 0.11 -13.06 -5.59
CA ARG A 84 0.39 -13.90 -6.74
C ARG A 84 1.03 -15.21 -6.32
N ILE A 85 0.53 -16.29 -6.89
CA ILE A 85 1.10 -17.64 -6.78
C ILE A 85 1.35 -18.13 -8.20
N HIS A 86 2.58 -18.56 -8.49
CA HIS A 86 3.01 -18.95 -9.84
C HIS A 86 2.67 -17.90 -10.91
N GLY A 87 2.86 -16.62 -10.57
CA GLY A 87 2.61 -15.48 -11.48
C GLY A 87 1.15 -15.11 -11.71
N ARG A 88 0.18 -15.82 -11.10
CA ARG A 88 -1.26 -15.53 -11.22
C ARG A 88 -1.80 -14.90 -9.95
N THR A 89 -2.63 -13.88 -10.08
CA THR A 89 -3.37 -13.30 -8.96
C THR A 89 -4.37 -14.30 -8.42
N VAL A 90 -4.29 -14.58 -7.11
CA VAL A 90 -5.18 -15.51 -6.41
C VAL A 90 -6.09 -14.81 -5.41
N ALA A 91 -5.72 -13.62 -4.93
CA ALA A 91 -6.52 -12.81 -4.02
C ALA A 91 -6.01 -11.36 -4.00
N TYR A 92 -6.89 -10.44 -3.60
CA TYR A 92 -6.59 -9.03 -3.40
C TYR A 92 -6.57 -8.71 -1.91
N PHE A 93 -5.72 -7.76 -1.53
CA PHE A 93 -5.52 -7.36 -0.14
C PHE A 93 -5.42 -5.85 -0.04
N ASN A 94 -5.82 -5.32 1.11
CA ASN A 94 -5.41 -3.99 1.53
C ASN A 94 -4.43 -4.06 2.70
N THR A 95 -3.66 -3.00 2.88
CA THR A 95 -2.85 -2.78 4.07
C THR A 95 -3.25 -1.47 4.72
N ILE A 96 -3.38 -1.48 6.05
CA ILE A 96 -3.72 -0.33 6.86
C ILE A 96 -2.78 -0.28 8.06
N SER A 97 -2.20 0.89 8.35
CA SER A 97 -1.49 1.11 9.61
C SER A 97 -1.76 2.52 10.14
N ALA A 98 -1.70 2.67 11.47
CA ALA A 98 -1.65 3.98 12.10
C ALA A 98 -0.19 4.42 12.22
N SER A 99 0.08 5.69 11.97
CA SER A 99 1.40 6.27 12.14
C SER A 99 1.34 7.51 13.03
N PHE A 100 2.29 7.59 13.97
CA PHE A 100 2.46 8.75 14.84
C PHE A 100 3.77 9.42 14.46
N GLY A 101 3.77 10.74 14.32
CA GLY A 101 5.00 11.51 14.07
C GLY A 101 4.77 12.84 13.38
N PHE A 102 5.75 13.74 13.51
CA PHE A 102 5.77 15.05 12.85
C PHE A 102 6.05 14.87 11.35
N GLN A 103 5.01 14.50 10.58
CA GLN A 103 5.12 14.38 9.13
C GLN A 103 4.09 15.29 8.50
N LEU A 104 4.57 16.34 7.85
CA LEU A 104 3.77 17.20 6.99
C LEU A 104 3.87 16.66 5.57
N GLY A 105 2.75 16.16 5.03
CA GLY A 105 2.68 15.78 3.63
C GLY A 105 2.21 14.34 3.37
N ALA A 106 2.12 14.02 2.10
CA ALA A 106 1.83 12.67 1.62
C ALA A 106 3.12 12.00 1.13
N GLN A 107 3.31 10.75 1.52
CA GLN A 107 4.41 9.90 1.06
C GLN A 107 3.82 8.69 0.34
N ALA A 108 4.54 8.18 -0.63
CA ALA A 108 4.15 6.97 -1.33
C ALA A 108 5.36 6.02 -1.44
N ARG A 109 5.09 4.72 -1.31
CA ARG A 109 6.08 3.66 -1.46
C ARG A 109 5.46 2.43 -2.08
N SER A 110 6.29 1.59 -2.69
CA SER A 110 5.92 0.26 -3.14
C SER A 110 6.47 -0.79 -2.17
N VAL A 111 5.72 -1.87 -1.98
CA VAL A 111 6.11 -2.99 -1.11
C VAL A 111 5.91 -4.31 -1.84
N VAL A 112 6.91 -5.18 -1.77
CA VAL A 112 6.83 -6.59 -2.20
C VAL A 112 7.14 -7.45 -1.00
N ILE A 113 6.24 -8.37 -0.65
CA ILE A 113 6.43 -9.37 0.40
C ILE A 113 6.51 -10.74 -0.26
N LEU A 114 7.63 -11.42 -0.02
CA LEU A 114 7.89 -12.77 -0.53
C LEU A 114 7.69 -13.78 0.60
N PHE A 115 6.81 -14.74 0.37
CA PHE A 115 6.65 -15.91 1.22
C PHE A 115 7.57 -17.01 0.68
N MET A 116 8.65 -17.28 1.42
CA MET A 116 9.69 -18.21 0.97
C MET A 116 9.37 -19.68 1.29
N THR A 117 8.40 -19.92 2.19
CA THR A 117 7.95 -21.26 2.59
C THR A 117 6.46 -21.42 2.43
N HIS A 118 5.99 -22.65 2.20
CA HIS A 118 4.55 -22.96 2.13
C HIS A 118 3.86 -22.66 3.46
N ASP A 119 4.46 -23.02 4.58
CA ASP A 119 3.88 -22.79 5.91
C ASP A 119 3.63 -21.30 6.17
N ALA A 120 4.57 -20.41 5.78
CA ALA A 120 4.41 -18.99 5.92
C ALA A 120 3.27 -18.43 5.04
N LEU A 121 3.16 -18.91 3.81
CA LEU A 121 2.08 -18.53 2.90
C LEU A 121 0.71 -19.02 3.40
N ASP A 122 0.63 -20.26 3.84
CA ASP A 122 -0.62 -20.87 4.32
C ASP A 122 -1.08 -20.21 5.61
N HIS A 123 -0.15 -19.92 6.53
CA HIS A 123 -0.45 -19.16 7.74
C HIS A 123 -0.99 -17.76 7.41
N PHE A 124 -0.34 -17.04 6.49
CA PHE A 124 -0.81 -15.74 6.03
C PHE A 124 -2.24 -15.82 5.46
N ARG A 125 -2.51 -16.79 4.60
CA ARG A 125 -3.81 -16.94 3.93
C ARG A 125 -4.93 -17.38 4.86
N SER A 126 -4.63 -18.11 5.93
CA SER A 126 -5.59 -18.60 6.92
C SER A 126 -5.88 -17.58 8.03
N THR A 127 -5.03 -16.55 8.19
CA THR A 127 -5.16 -15.54 9.23
C THR A 127 -5.94 -14.34 8.71
N GLU A 128 -7.15 -14.13 9.22
CA GLU A 128 -7.94 -12.95 8.88
C GLU A 128 -7.32 -11.70 9.52
N GLY A 129 -7.04 -10.69 8.68
CA GLY A 129 -6.45 -9.42 9.15
C GLY A 129 -5.05 -9.58 9.73
N TRP A 130 -4.20 -10.29 9.01
CA TRP A 130 -2.81 -10.58 9.39
C TRP A 130 -2.02 -9.33 9.72
N LYS A 131 -1.35 -9.33 10.89
CA LYS A 131 -0.56 -8.19 11.39
C LYS A 131 0.92 -8.50 11.33
N VAL A 132 1.66 -7.63 10.65
CA VAL A 132 3.12 -7.69 10.59
C VAL A 132 3.72 -7.48 11.98
N GLY A 133 4.63 -8.36 12.38
CA GLY A 133 5.30 -8.34 13.69
C GLY A 133 4.52 -9.03 14.81
N VAL A 134 3.24 -9.36 14.59
CA VAL A 134 2.39 -10.10 15.56
C VAL A 134 2.10 -11.50 15.07
N ASP A 135 1.46 -11.60 13.88
CA ASP A 135 1.09 -12.90 13.30
C ASP A 135 2.22 -13.51 12.47
N GLY A 136 3.25 -12.73 12.17
CA GLY A 136 4.46 -13.20 11.50
C GLY A 136 5.52 -12.10 11.42
N SER A 137 6.78 -12.52 11.57
CA SER A 137 7.92 -11.64 11.40
C SER A 137 8.29 -11.52 9.94
N VAL A 138 8.48 -10.29 9.47
CA VAL A 138 8.93 -9.97 8.12
C VAL A 138 10.34 -9.38 8.19
N ALA A 139 11.29 -10.02 7.54
CA ALA A 139 12.61 -9.41 7.35
C ALA A 139 12.50 -8.28 6.33
N VAL A 140 12.54 -7.04 6.80
CA VAL A 140 12.33 -5.86 5.94
C VAL A 140 13.64 -5.36 5.38
N ILE A 141 13.70 -5.24 4.06
CA ILE A 141 14.82 -4.68 3.30
C ILE A 141 14.35 -3.41 2.62
N THR A 142 14.94 -2.27 2.99
CA THR A 142 14.70 -1.00 2.31
C THR A 142 15.71 -0.85 1.19
N VAL A 143 15.22 -0.73 -0.04
CA VAL A 143 16.06 -0.61 -1.23
C VAL A 143 16.28 0.86 -1.54
N GLY A 144 17.51 1.32 -1.38
CA GLY A 144 17.98 2.61 -1.91
C GLY A 144 18.35 2.49 -3.38
N VAL A 145 18.57 3.63 -4.03
CA VAL A 145 19.04 3.67 -5.42
C VAL A 145 20.43 3.01 -5.50
N GLY A 146 20.52 1.88 -6.21
CA GLY A 146 21.78 1.17 -6.45
C GLY A 146 22.17 0.10 -5.41
N GLY A 147 21.27 -0.28 -4.51
CA GLY A 147 21.51 -1.35 -3.54
C GLY A 147 21.49 -2.75 -4.17
N SER A 148 22.59 -3.51 -4.04
CA SER A 148 22.61 -4.95 -4.30
C SER A 148 22.23 -5.70 -3.03
N ILE A 149 21.37 -6.72 -3.16
CA ILE A 149 20.99 -7.60 -2.06
C ILE A 149 21.66 -8.93 -2.29
N ASP A 150 22.34 -9.41 -1.25
CA ASP A 150 22.91 -10.77 -1.25
C ASP A 150 21.75 -11.76 -1.00
N THR A 151 21.24 -12.32 -2.07
CA THR A 151 20.10 -13.22 -2.06
C THR A 151 20.37 -14.54 -1.33
N ASP A 152 21.63 -14.95 -1.25
CA ASP A 152 22.02 -16.20 -0.60
C ASP A 152 21.98 -16.11 0.93
N LYS A 153 21.94 -14.91 1.48
CA LYS A 153 21.82 -14.67 2.93
C LYS A 153 20.39 -14.53 3.43
N ILE A 154 19.39 -14.56 2.55
CA ILE A 154 17.99 -14.45 2.94
C ILE A 154 17.49 -15.80 3.43
N THR A 155 17.46 -15.99 4.75
CA THR A 155 16.99 -17.24 5.41
C THR A 155 15.59 -17.09 6.05
N SER A 156 15.02 -15.87 6.04
CA SER A 156 13.72 -15.61 6.67
C SER A 156 12.57 -16.22 5.86
N PRO A 157 11.57 -16.84 6.52
CA PRO A 157 10.39 -17.39 5.84
C PRO A 157 9.56 -16.34 5.11
N ILE A 158 9.62 -15.08 5.56
CA ILE A 158 8.93 -13.94 4.95
C ILE A 158 9.91 -12.77 4.82
N VAL A 159 10.04 -12.25 3.60
CA VAL A 159 10.94 -11.13 3.29
C VAL A 159 10.14 -10.00 2.65
N GLY A 160 10.26 -8.79 3.18
CA GLY A 160 9.60 -7.61 2.66
C GLY A 160 10.59 -6.62 2.04
N PHE A 161 10.31 -6.14 0.85
CA PHE A 161 11.08 -5.11 0.16
C PHE A 161 10.28 -3.82 0.09
N ILE A 162 10.87 -2.72 0.55
CA ILE A 162 10.31 -1.37 0.42
C ILE A 162 11.16 -0.61 -0.60
N PHE A 163 10.53 -0.09 -1.64
CA PHE A 163 11.21 0.62 -2.74
C PHE A 163 10.30 1.70 -3.34
N ASP A 164 10.78 2.44 -4.34
CA ASP A 164 10.08 3.55 -5.01
C ASP A 164 9.59 4.66 -4.05
N GLY A 165 10.27 4.83 -2.95
CA GLY A 165 9.88 5.84 -1.98
C GLY A 165 9.94 7.26 -2.55
N LYS A 166 8.85 8.01 -2.37
CA LYS A 166 8.74 9.43 -2.71
C LYS A 166 8.41 10.24 -1.45
N GLY A 167 9.11 11.36 -1.28
CA GLY A 167 8.98 12.22 -0.12
C GLY A 167 10.12 12.04 0.88
N LEU A 168 10.10 12.79 2.00
CA LEU A 168 11.07 12.65 3.09
C LEU A 168 10.75 11.37 3.87
N MET A 169 11.48 10.30 3.59
CA MET A 169 11.23 8.98 4.14
C MET A 169 12.11 8.74 5.36
N TYR A 170 11.55 8.91 6.53
CA TYR A 170 12.13 8.45 7.79
C TYR A 170 11.31 7.30 8.35
N ASN A 171 11.97 6.27 8.91
CA ASN A 171 11.36 5.10 9.56
C ASN A 171 10.38 4.32 8.66
N LEU A 172 10.94 3.69 7.62
CA LEU A 172 10.19 2.74 6.81
C LEU A 172 10.13 1.39 7.53
N THR A 173 9.00 1.09 8.13
CA THR A 173 8.71 -0.21 8.72
C THR A 173 7.39 -0.74 8.18
N LEU A 174 7.21 -2.05 8.22
CA LEU A 174 5.93 -2.71 7.98
C LEU A 174 5.28 -3.14 9.29
N GLU A 175 6.00 -3.06 10.42
CA GLU A 175 5.49 -3.47 11.71
C GLU A 175 4.20 -2.73 12.09
N GLY A 176 3.25 -3.47 12.66
CA GLY A 176 1.94 -2.94 13.04
C GLY A 176 0.97 -2.76 11.86
N SER A 177 1.41 -2.99 10.63
CA SER A 177 0.49 -2.98 9.47
C SER A 177 -0.44 -4.17 9.53
N LYS A 178 -1.74 -3.92 9.39
CA LYS A 178 -2.77 -4.94 9.24
C LYS A 178 -3.07 -5.16 7.76
N ILE A 179 -2.93 -6.39 7.31
CA ILE A 179 -3.20 -6.81 5.94
C ILE A 179 -4.48 -7.66 5.93
N SER A 180 -5.48 -7.22 5.17
CA SER A 180 -6.78 -7.89 5.11
C SER A 180 -7.16 -8.18 3.66
N GLN A 181 -7.77 -9.35 3.44
CA GLN A 181 -8.29 -9.70 2.12
C GLN A 181 -9.46 -8.79 1.75
N ILE A 182 -9.52 -8.40 0.49
CA ILE A 182 -10.61 -7.63 -0.11
C ILE A 182 -11.13 -8.37 -1.33
N TYR A 183 -12.41 -8.19 -1.60
CA TYR A 183 -13.07 -8.79 -2.77
C TYR A 183 -13.16 -7.75 -3.88
N ARG A 184 -12.72 -8.12 -5.10
CA ARG A 184 -12.67 -7.25 -6.28
C ARG A 184 -13.23 -7.97 -7.50
#